data_0e9fc9d9131f7b70b9a3292594fc6ad5
#
_entry.id   0e9fc9d9131f7b70b9a3292594fc6ad5
#
_cell.length_a   1.000
_cell.length_b   1.000
_cell.length_c   1.000
_cell.angle_alpha   90.00
_cell.angle_beta   90.00
_cell.angle_gamma   90.00
#
_symmetry.space_group_name_H-M   'P 1'
#
loop_
_entity.id
_entity.type
_entity.pdbx_description
1 polymer ?
#
loop_
_entity_poly.entity_id
_entity_poly.type
_entity_poly.pdbx_seq_one_letter_code
_entity_poly.pdbx_strand_id
1 'polypeptide(L)'
;MRILIILTGGTIGSRIRNGSIDTDETTKYALTERYESVHGKTDFEFSEPYRVLSENLSACELNLLQSKIADNLEKGYDGIIVTHGTDTLQYSAVAAEYAFADCGIPVVFVSSDYPLEDEKANGHFNFEAAVEFIKSKSGNGGYISYKNSREKATNIHVPSEILQYPECSADILSISGIPYAYYDGKITLCREKTPSGKGLGAIEYAKNSGILVIDSRPGDSFGYSLDGVKAVIFKPYHSATLNTASVDFQKFCIKAKNADIPVFAVNVKSDIGYKSAELFGSLGIIPLPYGTYIAAYMKIWAAVSLGKNPTDFALNN
;
A
#
# COMPACT_ATOMS: atom_id res chain seq x y z
N MET A 1 -21.31 -1.93 -18.10
CA MET A 1 -20.13 -1.73 -17.26
C MET A 1 -19.39 -3.06 -17.19
N ARG A 2 -18.11 -3.01 -17.49
CA ARG A 2 -17.24 -4.19 -17.59
C ARG A 2 -16.08 -4.05 -16.61
N ILE A 3 -15.95 -4.98 -15.66
CA ILE A 3 -14.94 -4.92 -14.58
C ILE A 3 -14.08 -6.18 -14.62
N LEU A 4 -12.76 -6.00 -14.61
CA LEU A 4 -11.81 -7.09 -14.42
C LEU A 4 -11.58 -7.33 -12.92
N ILE A 5 -11.71 -8.57 -12.48
CA ILE A 5 -11.36 -9.00 -11.12
C ILE A 5 -10.06 -9.81 -11.21
N ILE A 6 -9.00 -9.29 -10.60
CA ILE A 6 -7.71 -9.98 -10.47
C ILE A 6 -7.66 -10.65 -9.09
N LEU A 7 -7.61 -11.97 -9.10
CA LEU A 7 -7.54 -12.79 -7.88
C LEU A 7 -6.07 -13.06 -7.55
N THR A 8 -5.64 -12.75 -6.32
CA THR A 8 -4.25 -12.96 -5.88
C THR A 8 -4.14 -13.86 -4.64
N GLY A 9 -5.27 -14.32 -4.08
CA GLY A 9 -5.33 -15.11 -2.85
C GLY A 9 -5.72 -14.26 -1.63
N GLY A 10 -5.12 -14.55 -0.48
CA GLY A 10 -5.45 -13.91 0.80
C GLY A 10 -6.76 -14.43 1.43
N THR A 11 -7.13 -13.91 2.60
CA THR A 11 -8.33 -14.33 3.38
C THR A 11 -9.63 -14.19 2.58
N ILE A 12 -9.73 -13.18 1.73
CA ILE A 12 -10.90 -12.94 0.86
C ILE A 12 -11.12 -14.06 -0.17
N GLY A 13 -10.06 -14.80 -0.53
CA GLY A 13 -10.10 -15.96 -1.41
C GLY A 13 -9.89 -17.28 -0.67
N SER A 14 -10.14 -17.35 0.64
CA SER A 14 -9.81 -18.49 1.49
C SER A 14 -11.02 -19.04 2.22
N ARG A 15 -10.91 -20.29 2.69
CA ARG A 15 -11.85 -20.98 3.59
C ARG A 15 -11.14 -21.53 4.81
N ILE A 16 -11.92 -21.73 5.88
CA ILE A 16 -11.42 -22.44 7.06
C ILE A 16 -11.50 -23.94 6.81
N ARG A 17 -10.35 -24.62 6.78
CA ARG A 17 -10.26 -26.09 6.72
C ARG A 17 -9.42 -26.59 7.89
N ASN A 18 -9.95 -27.51 8.67
CA ASN A 18 -9.25 -28.12 9.82
C ASN A 18 -8.64 -27.11 10.81
N GLY A 19 -9.33 -25.96 11.01
CA GLY A 19 -8.87 -24.91 11.94
C GLY A 19 -7.79 -23.97 11.39
N SER A 20 -7.39 -24.09 10.12
CA SER A 20 -6.50 -23.16 9.41
C SER A 20 -7.18 -22.50 8.22
N ILE A 21 -6.77 -21.28 7.89
CA ILE A 21 -7.22 -20.55 6.72
C ILE A 21 -6.34 -20.97 5.54
N ASP A 22 -6.97 -21.44 4.46
CA ASP A 22 -6.26 -21.81 3.23
C ASP A 22 -7.06 -21.33 2.00
N THR A 23 -6.35 -21.07 0.90
CA THR A 23 -6.94 -20.56 -0.34
C THR A 23 -7.87 -21.58 -0.99
N ASP A 24 -9.03 -21.13 -1.50
CA ASP A 24 -10.04 -21.99 -2.11
C ASP A 24 -10.56 -21.42 -3.44
N GLU A 25 -10.57 -22.26 -4.48
CA GLU A 25 -11.05 -21.87 -5.82
C GLU A 25 -12.54 -21.57 -5.89
N THR A 26 -13.34 -22.11 -4.98
CA THR A 26 -14.78 -21.96 -5.01
C THR A 26 -15.26 -20.60 -4.50
N THR A 27 -14.38 -19.85 -3.81
CA THR A 27 -14.73 -18.53 -3.25
C THR A 27 -14.77 -17.41 -4.29
N LYS A 28 -14.16 -17.62 -5.48
CA LYS A 28 -14.04 -16.58 -6.51
C LYS A 28 -15.35 -15.95 -6.97
N TYR A 29 -16.44 -16.71 -6.98
CA TYR A 29 -17.75 -16.22 -7.42
C TYR A 29 -18.62 -15.67 -6.28
N ALA A 30 -18.30 -15.97 -5.02
CA ALA A 30 -19.12 -15.57 -3.88
C ALA A 30 -19.34 -14.06 -3.78
N LEU A 31 -18.30 -13.26 -4.11
CA LEU A 31 -18.38 -11.81 -4.12
C LEU A 31 -19.31 -11.27 -5.20
N THR A 32 -19.16 -11.78 -6.43
CA THR A 32 -19.96 -11.34 -7.58
C THR A 32 -21.40 -11.80 -7.48
N GLU A 33 -21.65 -13.04 -7.07
CA GLU A 33 -23.02 -13.59 -6.87
C GLU A 33 -23.77 -12.79 -5.82
N ARG A 34 -23.15 -12.48 -4.68
CA ARG A 34 -23.76 -11.64 -3.66
C ARG A 34 -24.05 -10.24 -4.16
N TYR A 35 -23.08 -9.59 -4.83
CA TYR A 35 -23.28 -8.27 -5.41
C TYR A 35 -24.44 -8.27 -6.40
N GLU A 36 -24.45 -9.20 -7.37
CA GLU A 36 -25.47 -9.29 -8.41
C GLU A 36 -26.87 -9.60 -7.86
N SER A 37 -26.96 -10.32 -6.75
CA SER A 37 -28.25 -10.60 -6.09
C SER A 37 -28.94 -9.34 -5.56
N VAL A 38 -28.18 -8.28 -5.26
CA VAL A 38 -28.69 -7.01 -4.72
C VAL A 38 -28.80 -5.95 -5.82
N HIS A 39 -27.78 -5.85 -6.68
CA HIS A 39 -27.62 -4.73 -7.63
C HIS A 39 -27.91 -5.10 -9.08
N GLY A 40 -28.17 -6.39 -9.37
CA GLY A 40 -28.38 -6.89 -10.73
C GLY A 40 -27.08 -7.21 -11.46
N LYS A 41 -27.23 -7.75 -12.67
CA LYS A 41 -26.12 -8.28 -13.47
C LYS A 41 -25.08 -7.23 -13.84
N THR A 42 -23.81 -7.59 -13.70
CA THR A 42 -22.65 -6.81 -14.08
C THR A 42 -21.70 -7.72 -14.87
N ASP A 43 -21.03 -7.18 -15.86
CA ASP A 43 -20.09 -7.92 -16.69
C ASP A 43 -18.73 -8.02 -15.95
N PHE A 44 -18.58 -9.10 -15.19
CA PHE A 44 -17.35 -9.42 -14.45
C PHE A 44 -16.50 -10.43 -15.22
N GLU A 45 -15.23 -10.09 -15.44
CA GLU A 45 -14.23 -11.01 -15.96
C GLU A 45 -13.19 -11.30 -14.87
N PHE A 46 -12.61 -12.50 -14.92
CA PHE A 46 -11.68 -12.97 -13.90
C PHE A 46 -10.30 -13.26 -14.48
N SER A 47 -9.26 -12.92 -13.73
CA SER A 47 -7.88 -13.31 -14.00
C SER A 47 -7.21 -13.68 -12.69
N GLU A 48 -6.35 -14.70 -12.71
CA GLU A 48 -5.63 -15.18 -11.53
C GLU A 48 -4.15 -15.36 -11.90
N PRO A 49 -3.32 -14.32 -11.77
CA PRO A 49 -1.89 -14.42 -12.09
C PRO A 49 -1.12 -15.28 -11.11
N TYR A 50 -1.55 -15.35 -9.88
CA TYR A 50 -0.98 -16.17 -8.81
C TYR A 50 -1.99 -16.32 -7.65
N ARG A 51 -1.68 -17.23 -6.72
CA ARG A 51 -2.44 -17.43 -5.49
C ARG A 51 -1.50 -17.67 -4.33
N VAL A 52 -1.43 -16.68 -3.41
CA VAL A 52 -0.58 -16.76 -2.21
C VAL A 52 -1.30 -16.20 -1.00
N LEU A 53 -0.90 -16.64 0.18
CA LEU A 53 -1.18 -15.92 1.42
C LEU A 53 -0.29 -14.67 1.43
N SER A 54 -0.83 -13.53 1.83
CA SER A 54 -0.18 -12.22 1.60
C SER A 54 1.16 -12.04 2.32
N GLU A 55 1.38 -12.70 3.44
CA GLU A 55 2.68 -12.73 4.13
C GLU A 55 3.80 -13.36 3.29
N ASN A 56 3.45 -14.13 2.27
CA ASN A 56 4.40 -14.76 1.35
C ASN A 56 4.63 -13.95 0.06
N LEU A 57 4.06 -12.72 -0.03
CA LEU A 57 4.26 -11.85 -1.18
C LEU A 57 5.75 -11.55 -1.40
N SER A 58 6.21 -11.73 -2.62
CA SER A 58 7.57 -11.38 -3.04
C SER A 58 7.56 -10.45 -4.25
N ALA A 59 8.75 -10.02 -4.70
CA ALA A 59 8.89 -9.26 -5.94
C ALA A 59 8.31 -10.00 -7.15
N CYS A 60 8.35 -11.32 -7.17
CA CYS A 60 7.83 -12.13 -8.27
C CYS A 60 6.32 -11.93 -8.42
N GLU A 61 5.55 -12.11 -7.35
CA GLU A 61 4.10 -11.93 -7.33
C GLU A 61 3.72 -10.47 -7.61
N LEU A 62 4.48 -9.53 -7.03
CA LEU A 62 4.26 -8.10 -7.27
C LEU A 62 4.44 -7.75 -8.76
N ASN A 63 5.47 -8.29 -9.41
CA ASN A 63 5.74 -8.07 -10.84
C ASN A 63 4.66 -8.71 -11.73
N LEU A 64 4.20 -9.92 -11.38
CA LEU A 64 3.09 -10.56 -12.08
C LEU A 64 1.81 -9.73 -11.99
N LEU A 65 1.52 -9.15 -10.81
CA LEU A 65 0.37 -8.27 -10.63
C LEU A 65 0.50 -6.98 -11.45
N GLN A 66 1.67 -6.33 -11.42
CA GLN A 66 1.95 -5.13 -12.21
C GLN A 66 1.73 -5.38 -13.71
N SER A 67 2.31 -6.46 -14.24
CA SER A 67 2.14 -6.84 -15.64
C SER A 67 0.68 -7.13 -15.96
N LYS A 68 -0.02 -7.86 -15.07
CA LYS A 68 -1.43 -8.21 -15.29
C LYS A 68 -2.33 -6.98 -15.33
N ILE A 69 -2.10 -5.98 -14.47
CA ILE A 69 -2.84 -4.72 -14.51
C ILE A 69 -2.54 -4.00 -15.83
N ALA A 70 -1.25 -3.80 -16.16
CA ALA A 70 -0.83 -3.09 -17.37
C ALA A 70 -1.42 -3.70 -18.65
N ASP A 71 -1.38 -5.02 -18.80
CA ASP A 71 -1.91 -5.76 -19.95
C ASP A 71 -3.41 -5.58 -20.18
N ASN A 72 -4.13 -5.04 -19.19
CA ASN A 72 -5.59 -4.92 -19.23
C ASN A 72 -6.11 -3.48 -19.23
N LEU A 73 -5.26 -2.47 -19.03
CA LEU A 73 -5.69 -1.07 -18.98
C LEU A 73 -6.37 -0.60 -20.27
N GLU A 74 -5.92 -1.08 -21.43
CA GLU A 74 -6.44 -0.66 -22.75
C GLU A 74 -7.54 -1.59 -23.30
N LYS A 75 -8.00 -2.57 -22.52
CA LYS A 75 -9.01 -3.56 -22.98
C LYS A 75 -10.46 -3.12 -22.79
N GLY A 76 -10.70 -1.85 -22.45
CA GLY A 76 -12.04 -1.26 -22.35
C GLY A 76 -12.81 -1.69 -21.10
N TYR A 77 -12.11 -1.98 -20.00
CA TYR A 77 -12.72 -2.12 -18.69
C TYR A 77 -13.04 -0.74 -18.09
N ASP A 78 -14.14 -0.65 -17.36
CA ASP A 78 -14.50 0.56 -16.59
C ASP A 78 -13.67 0.68 -15.30
N GLY A 79 -13.08 -0.42 -14.83
CA GLY A 79 -12.18 -0.49 -13.68
C GLY A 79 -11.64 -1.89 -13.44
N ILE A 80 -10.65 -1.98 -12.57
CA ILE A 80 -10.02 -3.24 -12.14
C ILE A 80 -10.21 -3.38 -10.63
N ILE A 81 -10.66 -4.53 -10.16
CA ILE A 81 -10.67 -4.89 -8.74
C ILE A 81 -9.60 -5.96 -8.50
N VAL A 82 -8.75 -5.74 -7.51
CA VAL A 82 -7.73 -6.71 -7.09
C VAL A 82 -8.11 -7.24 -5.72
N THR A 83 -8.42 -8.55 -5.61
CA THR A 83 -8.59 -9.19 -4.31
C THR A 83 -7.22 -9.51 -3.72
N HIS A 84 -7.00 -9.19 -2.44
CA HIS A 84 -5.68 -9.29 -1.82
C HIS A 84 -5.79 -9.66 -0.33
N GLY A 85 -4.74 -10.25 0.24
CA GLY A 85 -4.66 -10.46 1.68
C GLY A 85 -4.27 -9.18 2.43
N THR A 86 -4.68 -9.07 3.69
CA THR A 86 -4.52 -7.86 4.51
C THR A 86 -3.07 -7.50 4.82
N ASP A 87 -2.17 -8.47 5.04
CA ASP A 87 -0.82 -8.22 5.57
C ASP A 87 0.05 -7.35 4.66
N THR A 88 -0.05 -7.56 3.34
CA THR A 88 0.73 -6.82 2.35
C THR A 88 -0.12 -6.03 1.35
N LEU A 89 -1.42 -5.84 1.66
CA LEU A 89 -2.36 -5.07 0.86
C LEU A 89 -1.79 -3.70 0.47
N GLN A 90 -1.27 -2.96 1.44
CA GLN A 90 -0.76 -1.62 1.23
C GLN A 90 0.44 -1.60 0.28
N TYR A 91 1.36 -2.57 0.37
CA TYR A 91 2.52 -2.64 -0.52
C TYR A 91 2.11 -2.77 -1.98
N SER A 92 1.23 -3.71 -2.29
CA SER A 92 0.73 -3.92 -3.65
C SER A 92 -0.10 -2.75 -4.17
N ALA A 93 -0.93 -2.16 -3.32
CA ALA A 93 -1.78 -1.04 -3.69
C ALA A 93 -0.97 0.25 -3.93
N VAL A 94 0.06 0.53 -3.11
CA VAL A 94 1.00 1.65 -3.33
C VAL A 94 1.80 1.45 -4.60
N ALA A 95 2.26 0.22 -4.87
CA ALA A 95 2.95 -0.10 -6.12
C ALA A 95 2.07 0.22 -7.35
N ALA A 96 0.78 -0.16 -7.29
CA ALA A 96 -0.17 0.14 -8.36
C ALA A 96 -0.51 1.64 -8.45
N GLU A 97 -0.61 2.33 -7.31
CA GLU A 97 -0.80 3.79 -7.29
C GLU A 97 0.30 4.52 -8.02
N TYR A 98 1.57 4.19 -7.77
CA TYR A 98 2.71 4.83 -8.44
C TYR A 98 2.84 4.42 -9.91
N ALA A 99 2.59 3.16 -10.22
CA ALA A 99 2.70 2.67 -11.60
C ALA A 99 1.62 3.26 -12.51
N PHE A 100 0.39 3.35 -12.02
CA PHE A 100 -0.80 3.59 -12.82
C PHE A 100 -1.57 4.86 -12.39
N ALA A 101 -0.88 5.89 -11.92
CA ALA A 101 -1.48 7.11 -11.38
C ALA A 101 -2.46 7.80 -12.35
N ASP A 102 -2.18 7.73 -13.65
CA ASP A 102 -2.94 8.39 -14.73
C ASP A 102 -3.50 7.40 -15.77
N CYS A 103 -3.78 6.17 -15.37
CA CYS A 103 -4.18 5.10 -16.29
C CYS A 103 -5.62 5.23 -16.85
N GLY A 104 -6.40 6.22 -16.42
CA GLY A 104 -7.72 6.53 -16.93
C GLY A 104 -8.88 5.79 -16.26
N ILE A 105 -8.62 4.72 -15.50
CA ILE A 105 -9.61 3.93 -14.78
C ILE A 105 -9.17 3.67 -13.33
N PRO A 106 -10.09 3.42 -12.39
CA PRO A 106 -9.72 3.04 -11.03
C PRO A 106 -9.24 1.58 -10.96
N VAL A 107 -8.16 1.35 -10.20
CA VAL A 107 -7.66 0.04 -9.78
C VAL A 107 -7.88 -0.08 -8.28
N VAL A 108 -8.89 -0.84 -7.86
CA VAL A 108 -9.34 -0.87 -6.48
C VAL A 108 -8.95 -2.18 -5.81
N PHE A 109 -8.13 -2.10 -4.78
CA PHE A 109 -7.76 -3.25 -3.96
C PHE A 109 -8.83 -3.50 -2.90
N VAL A 110 -9.21 -4.76 -2.75
CA VAL A 110 -10.17 -5.22 -1.74
C VAL A 110 -9.58 -6.38 -0.95
N SER A 111 -9.87 -6.42 0.34
CA SER A 111 -9.45 -7.49 1.23
C SER A 111 -10.60 -7.92 2.13
N SER A 112 -10.38 -8.90 2.99
CA SER A 112 -11.32 -9.31 4.02
C SER A 112 -10.57 -9.66 5.30
N ASP A 113 -11.07 -9.19 6.43
CA ASP A 113 -10.53 -9.49 7.77
C ASP A 113 -10.82 -10.93 8.21
N TYR A 114 -11.94 -11.49 7.74
CA TYR A 114 -12.33 -12.89 7.94
C TYR A 114 -12.65 -13.56 6.60
N PRO A 115 -12.59 -14.90 6.49
CA PRO A 115 -13.12 -15.61 5.33
C PRO A 115 -14.57 -15.22 5.04
N LEU A 116 -14.94 -15.14 3.76
CA LEU A 116 -16.26 -14.61 3.34
C LEU A 116 -17.48 -15.35 3.90
N GLU A 117 -17.27 -16.57 4.40
CA GLU A 117 -18.31 -17.39 5.05
C GLU A 117 -18.59 -16.97 6.49
N ASP A 118 -17.68 -16.21 7.11
CA ASP A 118 -17.88 -15.68 8.46
C ASP A 118 -18.80 -14.46 8.42
N GLU A 119 -19.77 -14.41 9.33
CA GLU A 119 -20.73 -13.29 9.44
C GLU A 119 -20.05 -11.94 9.74
N LYS A 120 -18.85 -11.98 10.31
CA LYS A 120 -18.05 -10.78 10.62
C LYS A 120 -17.26 -10.25 9.43
N ALA A 121 -17.15 -11.04 8.35
CA ALA A 121 -16.33 -10.69 7.20
C ALA A 121 -16.75 -9.36 6.57
N ASN A 122 -15.81 -8.45 6.41
CA ASN A 122 -16.03 -7.17 5.73
C ASN A 122 -15.84 -7.24 4.21
N GLY A 123 -15.33 -8.36 3.67
CA GLY A 123 -14.95 -8.50 2.25
C GLY A 123 -16.09 -8.22 1.27
N HIS A 124 -17.34 -8.61 1.60
CA HIS A 124 -18.50 -8.32 0.76
C HIS A 124 -18.79 -6.82 0.66
N PHE A 125 -18.69 -6.09 1.77
CA PHE A 125 -18.88 -4.64 1.81
C PHE A 125 -17.73 -3.92 1.05
N ASN A 126 -16.51 -4.41 1.21
CA ASN A 126 -15.35 -3.87 0.52
C ASN A 126 -15.47 -4.03 -1.00
N PHE A 127 -15.95 -5.20 -1.45
CA PHE A 127 -16.17 -5.46 -2.87
C PHE A 127 -17.32 -4.62 -3.43
N GLU A 128 -18.47 -4.54 -2.73
CA GLU A 128 -19.61 -3.73 -3.12
C GLU A 128 -19.22 -2.26 -3.31
N ALA A 129 -18.53 -1.67 -2.31
CA ALA A 129 -18.08 -0.30 -2.39
C ALA A 129 -17.08 -0.06 -3.52
N ALA A 130 -16.20 -1.03 -3.82
CA ALA A 130 -15.27 -0.95 -4.96
C ALA A 130 -16.01 -0.92 -6.30
N VAL A 131 -17.04 -1.76 -6.48
CA VAL A 131 -17.86 -1.76 -7.70
C VAL A 131 -18.62 -0.44 -7.85
N GLU A 132 -19.25 0.05 -6.78
CA GLU A 132 -20.00 1.31 -6.81
C GLU A 132 -19.07 2.51 -7.00
N PHE A 133 -17.83 2.46 -6.49
CA PHE A 133 -16.82 3.47 -6.77
C PHE A 133 -16.41 3.50 -8.24
N ILE A 134 -16.22 2.35 -8.88
CA ILE A 134 -15.97 2.27 -10.32
C ILE A 134 -17.15 2.85 -11.11
N LYS A 135 -18.39 2.49 -10.75
CA LYS A 135 -19.61 3.03 -11.39
C LYS A 135 -19.72 4.55 -11.29
N SER A 136 -19.29 5.12 -10.19
CA SER A 136 -19.35 6.58 -9.97
C SER A 136 -18.41 7.38 -10.88
N LYS A 137 -17.42 6.71 -11.52
CA LYS A 137 -16.37 7.33 -12.34
C LYS A 137 -15.58 8.43 -11.61
N SER A 138 -15.50 8.31 -10.28
CA SER A 138 -14.86 9.31 -9.41
C SER A 138 -13.38 9.03 -9.15
N GLY A 139 -12.81 7.96 -9.73
CA GLY A 139 -11.44 7.53 -9.47
C GLY A 139 -10.60 7.34 -10.72
N ASN A 140 -9.30 7.53 -10.56
CA ASN A 140 -8.25 7.22 -11.54
C ASN A 140 -7.00 6.73 -10.81
N GLY A 141 -6.43 5.58 -11.23
CA GLY A 141 -5.29 4.96 -10.56
C GLY A 141 -5.65 4.11 -9.34
N GLY A 142 -4.69 3.90 -8.44
CA GLY A 142 -4.80 3.00 -7.30
C GLY A 142 -5.68 3.51 -6.15
N TYR A 143 -6.48 2.59 -5.55
CA TYR A 143 -7.29 2.82 -4.35
C TYR A 143 -7.39 1.54 -3.52
N ILE A 144 -7.80 1.68 -2.26
CA ILE A 144 -8.18 0.58 -1.37
C ILE A 144 -9.59 0.81 -0.89
N SER A 145 -10.46 -0.18 -1.02
CA SER A 145 -11.80 -0.19 -0.43
C SER A 145 -11.79 -1.05 0.83
N TYR A 146 -12.13 -0.43 1.97
CA TYR A 146 -12.08 -1.13 3.26
C TYR A 146 -13.08 -0.58 4.28
N LYS A 147 -13.84 -1.48 4.89
CA LYS A 147 -14.78 -1.20 5.97
C LYS A 147 -14.18 -1.58 7.30
N ASN A 148 -13.98 -0.62 8.17
CA ASN A 148 -13.50 -0.82 9.52
C ASN A 148 -14.58 -1.43 10.41
N SER A 149 -14.17 -2.14 11.46
CA SER A 149 -15.05 -2.95 12.32
C SER A 149 -16.15 -2.13 13.01
N ARG A 150 -15.91 -0.86 13.31
CA ARG A 150 -16.84 0.04 14.02
C ARG A 150 -17.57 1.03 13.12
N GLU A 151 -17.33 0.98 11.82
CA GLU A 151 -17.89 1.92 10.86
C GLU A 151 -19.10 1.33 10.13
N LYS A 152 -20.06 2.18 9.81
CA LYS A 152 -21.22 1.80 8.99
C LYS A 152 -20.91 1.85 7.51
N ALA A 153 -20.17 2.89 7.10
CA ALA A 153 -19.74 3.09 5.73
C ALA A 153 -18.48 2.27 5.41
N THR A 154 -18.28 2.00 4.13
CA THR A 154 -17.02 1.46 3.60
C THR A 154 -16.19 2.59 3.03
N ASN A 155 -14.96 2.73 3.46
CA ASN A 155 -14.07 3.80 3.04
C ASN A 155 -13.29 3.43 1.77
N ILE A 156 -13.06 4.44 0.93
CA ILE A 156 -12.13 4.37 -0.20
C ILE A 156 -10.92 5.22 0.16
N HIS A 157 -9.76 4.59 0.21
CA HIS A 157 -8.51 5.21 0.63
C HIS A 157 -7.53 5.36 -0.52
N VAL A 158 -6.65 6.37 -0.43
CA VAL A 158 -5.45 6.48 -1.26
C VAL A 158 -4.37 5.61 -0.63
N PRO A 159 -3.77 4.64 -1.34
CA PRO A 159 -2.88 3.64 -0.73
C PRO A 159 -1.65 4.20 -0.03
N SER A 160 -1.02 5.22 -0.59
CA SER A 160 0.16 5.87 -0.01
C SER A 160 -0.12 6.59 1.31
N GLU A 161 -1.39 6.85 1.60
CA GLU A 161 -1.82 7.61 2.78
C GLU A 161 -2.43 6.74 3.88
N ILE A 162 -2.46 5.42 3.77
CA ILE A 162 -3.03 4.58 4.81
C ILE A 162 -2.03 4.21 5.89
N LEU A 163 -2.52 4.22 7.13
CA LEU A 163 -1.87 3.61 8.28
C LEU A 163 -2.57 2.29 8.56
N GLN A 164 -1.81 1.20 8.54
CA GLN A 164 -2.28 -0.03 9.14
C GLN A 164 -2.26 0.14 10.64
N TYR A 165 -3.33 -0.26 11.30
CA TYR A 165 -3.41 -0.20 12.74
C TYR A 165 -2.34 -1.07 13.39
N PRO A 166 -1.92 -0.65 14.61
CA PRO A 166 -1.01 -1.47 15.40
C PRO A 166 -1.62 -2.83 15.71
N GLU A 167 -0.74 -3.71 16.16
CA GLU A 167 -0.96 -5.09 16.54
C GLU A 167 -2.38 -5.38 17.04
N CYS A 168 -2.99 -6.44 16.52
CA CYS A 168 -4.32 -6.93 16.89
C CYS A 168 -5.53 -6.14 16.38
N SER A 169 -5.38 -5.26 15.40
CA SER A 169 -6.51 -4.65 14.69
C SER A 169 -6.43 -4.94 13.19
N ALA A 170 -7.60 -5.19 12.57
CA ALA A 170 -7.73 -5.30 11.12
C ALA A 170 -8.15 -3.97 10.46
N ASP A 171 -8.38 -2.91 11.23
CA ASP A 171 -8.86 -1.62 10.73
C ASP A 171 -7.76 -0.83 9.99
N ILE A 172 -8.16 0.01 9.05
CA ILE A 172 -7.28 0.86 8.22
C ILE A 172 -7.72 2.31 8.36
N LEU A 173 -6.77 3.23 8.57
CA LEU A 173 -7.02 4.68 8.59
C LEU A 173 -6.23 5.42 7.51
N SER A 174 -6.81 6.49 6.99
CA SER A 174 -6.03 7.50 6.27
C SER A 174 -5.21 8.34 7.25
N ILE A 175 -3.99 8.70 6.88
CA ILE A 175 -3.06 9.52 7.69
C ILE A 175 -3.65 10.90 8.05
N SER A 176 -4.51 11.44 7.20
CA SER A 176 -5.26 12.68 7.43
C SER A 176 -6.45 12.53 8.36
N GLY A 177 -6.81 11.29 8.75
CA GLY A 177 -8.08 10.97 9.43
C GLY A 177 -9.31 11.02 8.50
N ILE A 178 -9.16 11.38 7.22
CA ILE A 178 -10.26 11.53 6.25
C ILE A 178 -9.98 10.61 5.06
N PRO A 179 -10.88 9.67 4.72
CA PRO A 179 -10.74 8.85 3.50
C PRO A 179 -10.89 9.71 2.25
N TYR A 180 -10.52 9.17 1.08
CA TYR A 180 -10.78 9.84 -0.19
C TYR A 180 -12.29 9.94 -0.48
N ALA A 181 -12.98 8.83 -0.27
CA ALA A 181 -14.44 8.74 -0.40
C ALA A 181 -14.98 7.70 0.59
N TYR A 182 -16.29 7.64 0.75
CA TYR A 182 -16.96 6.52 1.42
C TYR A 182 -18.22 6.09 0.68
N TYR A 183 -18.65 4.87 0.95
CA TYR A 183 -19.88 4.27 0.45
C TYR A 183 -20.81 3.92 1.61
N ASP A 184 -22.03 4.46 1.57
CA ASP A 184 -23.15 4.20 2.51
C ASP A 184 -24.48 4.01 1.77
N GLY A 185 -24.44 3.34 0.61
CA GLY A 185 -25.51 3.22 -0.38
C GLY A 185 -25.32 4.14 -1.59
N LYS A 186 -24.41 5.10 -1.49
CA LYS A 186 -23.89 5.94 -2.59
C LYS A 186 -22.47 6.34 -2.33
N ILE A 187 -21.72 6.64 -3.38
CA ILE A 187 -20.36 7.18 -3.24
C ILE A 187 -20.43 8.67 -2.89
N THR A 188 -19.71 9.06 -1.83
CA THR A 188 -19.52 10.45 -1.43
C THR A 188 -18.03 10.75 -1.36
N LEU A 189 -17.56 11.70 -2.15
CA LEU A 189 -16.17 12.18 -2.08
C LEU A 189 -15.98 13.05 -0.85
N CYS A 190 -14.93 12.81 -0.07
CA CYS A 190 -14.59 13.55 1.15
C CYS A 190 -13.60 14.67 0.88
N ARG A 191 -12.74 14.50 -0.12
CA ARG A 191 -11.68 15.44 -0.47
C ARG A 191 -11.22 15.23 -1.92
N GLU A 192 -10.47 16.16 -2.44
CA GLU A 192 -9.75 15.97 -3.68
C GLU A 192 -8.56 15.03 -3.47
N LYS A 193 -8.22 14.21 -4.47
CA LYS A 193 -6.98 13.46 -4.48
C LYS A 193 -5.85 14.42 -4.78
N THR A 194 -4.82 14.41 -3.95
CA THR A 194 -3.57 15.11 -4.30
C THR A 194 -3.10 14.58 -5.65
N PRO A 195 -2.83 15.43 -6.65
CA PRO A 195 -2.38 14.97 -7.94
C PRO A 195 -1.12 14.10 -7.76
N SER A 196 -1.25 12.82 -7.99
CA SER A 196 -0.09 11.97 -8.21
C SER A 196 0.50 12.42 -9.54
N GLY A 197 1.80 12.55 -9.65
CA GLY A 197 2.46 12.84 -10.92
C GLY A 197 2.06 11.85 -12.03
N LYS A 198 2.73 11.90 -13.16
CA LYS A 198 2.54 10.91 -14.24
C LYS A 198 2.86 9.51 -13.72
N GLY A 199 2.03 8.53 -14.05
CA GLY A 199 2.28 7.13 -13.73
C GLY A 199 3.61 6.63 -14.30
N LEU A 200 4.29 5.80 -13.53
CA LEU A 200 5.62 5.28 -13.90
C LEU A 200 5.56 4.14 -14.92
N GLY A 201 4.35 3.64 -15.24
CA GLY A 201 4.14 2.38 -15.93
C GLY A 201 4.39 1.17 -15.01
N ALA A 202 4.18 -0.04 -15.52
CA ALA A 202 4.49 -1.25 -14.77
C ALA A 202 5.97 -1.29 -14.39
N ILE A 203 6.24 -1.48 -13.10
CA ILE A 203 7.60 -1.54 -12.56
C ILE A 203 7.97 -3.00 -12.34
N GLU A 204 9.13 -3.41 -12.83
CA GLU A 204 9.73 -4.70 -12.49
C GLU A 204 10.58 -4.53 -11.21
N TYR A 205 9.97 -4.83 -10.07
CA TYR A 205 10.66 -4.74 -8.77
C TYR A 205 11.78 -5.74 -8.68
N ALA A 206 12.96 -5.28 -8.26
CA ALA A 206 14.12 -6.11 -8.02
C ALA A 206 13.85 -7.12 -6.89
N LYS A 207 14.34 -8.35 -7.01
CA LYS A 207 14.15 -9.44 -6.02
C LYS A 207 14.52 -9.02 -4.59
N ASN A 208 15.55 -8.18 -4.45
CA ASN A 208 15.95 -7.58 -3.16
C ASN A 208 15.82 -6.07 -3.28
N SER A 209 15.07 -5.46 -2.39
CA SER A 209 14.91 -4.00 -2.36
C SER A 209 16.21 -3.26 -2.02
N GLY A 210 17.10 -3.91 -1.28
CA GLY A 210 18.29 -3.26 -0.74
C GLY A 210 17.98 -2.16 0.28
N ILE A 211 16.79 -2.13 0.87
CA ILE A 211 16.36 -1.10 1.81
C ILE A 211 16.43 -1.65 3.23
N LEU A 212 17.19 -0.95 4.09
CA LEU A 212 17.23 -1.22 5.52
C LEU A 212 16.19 -0.32 6.22
N VAL A 213 15.15 -0.92 6.80
CA VAL A 213 14.16 -0.19 7.61
C VAL A 213 14.51 -0.35 9.08
N ILE A 214 14.60 0.78 9.79
CA ILE A 214 14.94 0.82 11.22
C ILE A 214 13.84 1.52 12.00
N ASP A 215 13.17 0.79 12.89
CA ASP A 215 12.24 1.35 13.86
C ASP A 215 13.02 1.98 15.02
N SER A 216 12.70 3.22 15.35
CA SER A 216 13.32 3.91 16.49
C SER A 216 12.91 3.30 17.81
N ARG A 217 13.87 2.87 18.61
CA ARG A 217 13.64 2.28 19.94
C ARG A 217 14.75 2.67 20.91
N PRO A 218 14.45 2.75 22.22
CA PRO A 218 15.48 2.93 23.24
C PRO A 218 16.45 1.74 23.26
N GLY A 219 17.74 2.02 23.50
CA GLY A 219 18.77 0.98 23.66
C GLY A 219 19.25 0.36 22.35
N ASP A 220 18.92 0.93 21.18
CA ASP A 220 19.47 0.48 19.91
C ASP A 220 20.97 0.80 19.82
N SER A 221 21.79 -0.19 19.49
CA SER A 221 23.23 -0.07 19.33
C SER A 221 23.65 0.41 17.93
N PHE A 222 22.72 0.49 17.00
CA PHE A 222 22.93 0.83 15.58
C PHE A 222 24.05 0.01 14.90
N GLY A 223 24.20 -1.24 15.34
CA GLY A 223 25.19 -2.20 14.81
C GLY A 223 24.78 -2.84 13.47
N TYR A 224 23.95 -2.19 12.68
CA TYR A 224 23.46 -2.73 11.40
C TYR A 224 24.54 -2.78 10.33
N SER A 225 24.58 -3.88 9.55
CA SER A 225 25.41 -3.95 8.35
C SER A 225 24.82 -3.06 7.26
N LEU A 226 25.68 -2.42 6.49
CA LEU A 226 25.34 -1.68 5.29
C LEU A 226 25.70 -2.43 3.99
N ASP A 227 26.11 -3.71 4.11
CA ASP A 227 26.48 -4.51 2.95
C ASP A 227 25.26 -4.78 2.06
N GLY A 228 25.36 -4.36 0.79
CA GLY A 228 24.26 -4.48 -0.17
C GLY A 228 23.09 -3.51 0.05
N VAL A 229 23.16 -2.65 1.08
CA VAL A 229 22.13 -1.63 1.34
C VAL A 229 22.22 -0.52 0.30
N LYS A 230 21.07 -0.14 -0.26
CA LYS A 230 20.90 0.93 -1.25
C LYS A 230 20.25 2.18 -0.66
N ALA A 231 19.52 2.03 0.43
CA ALA A 231 18.92 3.12 1.18
C ALA A 231 18.60 2.66 2.61
N VAL A 232 18.56 3.61 3.54
CA VAL A 232 18.09 3.41 4.91
C VAL A 232 16.82 4.23 5.12
N ILE A 233 15.81 3.65 5.76
CA ILE A 233 14.59 4.33 6.16
C ILE A 233 14.46 4.22 7.68
N PHE A 234 14.54 5.34 8.38
CA PHE A 234 14.15 5.42 9.78
C PHE A 234 12.65 5.65 9.91
N LYS A 235 12.01 4.87 10.79
CA LYS A 235 10.70 5.15 11.36
C LYS A 235 10.93 5.88 12.69
N PRO A 236 10.75 7.21 12.72
CA PRO A 236 11.01 8.02 13.92
C PRO A 236 10.07 7.68 15.07
N TYR A 237 10.37 8.20 16.25
CA TYR A 237 9.40 8.22 17.35
C TYR A 237 8.15 9.03 16.97
N HIS A 238 7.10 8.88 17.76
CA HIS A 238 5.81 9.57 17.56
C HIS A 238 5.92 11.07 17.23
N SER A 239 6.90 11.77 17.82
CA SER A 239 7.14 13.21 17.56
C SER A 239 8.01 13.49 16.34
N ALA A 240 8.20 12.53 15.46
CA ALA A 240 9.10 12.60 14.31
C ALA A 240 10.58 12.87 14.70
N THR A 241 10.98 12.45 15.91
CA THR A 241 12.32 12.62 16.46
C THR A 241 13.13 11.33 16.35
N LEU A 242 14.46 11.47 16.32
CA LEU A 242 15.43 10.39 16.34
C LEU A 242 16.42 10.62 17.49
N ASN A 243 17.07 9.56 17.97
CA ASN A 243 18.07 9.66 19.05
C ASN A 243 19.39 10.21 18.51
N THR A 244 19.40 11.46 18.04
CA THR A 244 20.57 12.11 17.44
C THR A 244 21.67 12.43 18.47
N ALA A 245 21.39 12.32 19.76
CA ALA A 245 22.39 12.46 20.82
C ALA A 245 23.25 11.19 21.00
N SER A 246 22.79 10.02 20.52
CA SER A 246 23.55 8.78 20.60
C SER A 246 24.79 8.82 19.70
N VAL A 247 25.93 8.52 20.26
CA VAL A 247 27.20 8.43 19.53
C VAL A 247 27.15 7.31 18.48
N ASP A 248 26.50 6.20 18.81
CA ASP A 248 26.40 5.06 17.89
C ASP A 248 25.45 5.35 16.73
N PHE A 249 24.33 6.07 16.99
CA PHE A 249 23.46 6.59 15.93
C PHE A 249 24.23 7.51 14.96
N GLN A 250 24.99 8.48 15.52
CA GLN A 250 25.80 9.39 14.71
C GLN A 250 26.83 8.66 13.86
N LYS A 251 27.57 7.70 14.46
CA LYS A 251 28.53 6.85 13.72
C LYS A 251 27.88 6.08 12.59
N PHE A 252 26.70 5.50 12.83
CA PHE A 252 25.93 4.79 11.81
C PHE A 252 25.55 5.70 10.65
N CYS A 253 24.99 6.88 10.93
CA CYS A 253 24.61 7.85 9.89
C CYS A 253 25.83 8.33 9.09
N ILE A 254 26.96 8.63 9.76
CA ILE A 254 28.21 9.04 9.10
C ILE A 254 28.76 7.89 8.22
N LYS A 255 28.69 6.64 8.70
CA LYS A 255 29.08 5.46 7.91
C LYS A 255 28.24 5.32 6.64
N ALA A 256 26.92 5.48 6.75
CA ALA A 256 26.02 5.45 5.59
C ALA A 256 26.32 6.58 4.60
N LYS A 257 26.50 7.82 5.11
CA LYS A 257 26.86 8.98 4.31
C LYS A 257 28.19 8.78 3.55
N ASN A 258 29.22 8.26 4.21
CA ASN A 258 30.52 7.98 3.59
C ASN A 258 30.50 6.84 2.56
N ALA A 259 29.45 6.01 2.60
CA ALA A 259 29.19 4.95 1.63
C ALA A 259 28.20 5.38 0.52
N ASP A 260 27.85 6.66 0.44
CA ASP A 260 26.86 7.23 -0.49
C ASP A 260 25.47 6.52 -0.40
N ILE A 261 25.15 6.00 0.79
CA ILE A 261 23.84 5.39 1.06
C ILE A 261 22.90 6.45 1.65
N PRO A 262 21.83 6.83 0.94
CA PRO A 262 20.90 7.83 1.45
C PRO A 262 20.15 7.31 2.69
N VAL A 263 19.98 8.20 3.67
CA VAL A 263 19.27 7.90 4.92
C VAL A 263 18.04 8.80 4.99
N PHE A 264 16.87 8.17 5.01
CA PHE A 264 15.58 8.87 5.08
C PHE A 264 14.96 8.76 6.46
N ALA A 265 14.28 9.80 6.90
CA ALA A 265 13.39 9.77 8.05
C ALA A 265 11.98 10.10 7.60
N VAL A 266 11.04 9.17 7.79
CA VAL A 266 9.65 9.34 7.33
C VAL A 266 8.83 10.16 8.32
N ASN A 267 7.80 10.83 7.80
CA ASN A 267 6.83 11.57 8.61
C ASN A 267 7.42 12.74 9.40
N VAL A 268 8.52 13.31 8.92
CA VAL A 268 9.16 14.48 9.52
C VAL A 268 8.55 15.75 8.94
N LYS A 269 7.89 16.53 9.77
CA LYS A 269 7.36 17.85 9.39
C LYS A 269 8.45 18.90 9.37
N SER A 270 8.43 19.77 8.37
CA SER A 270 9.42 20.85 8.20
C SER A 270 9.22 22.02 9.16
N ASP A 271 8.07 22.13 9.81
CA ASP A 271 7.60 23.28 10.60
C ASP A 271 7.72 23.12 12.11
N ILE A 272 8.11 21.93 12.59
CA ILE A 272 8.27 21.66 14.02
C ILE A 272 9.74 21.38 14.32
N GLY A 273 10.42 22.40 14.86
CA GLY A 273 11.84 22.35 15.21
C GLY A 273 12.11 21.65 16.54
N TYR A 274 12.11 20.32 16.56
CA TYR A 274 12.77 19.62 17.66
C TYR A 274 14.29 19.74 17.52
N LYS A 275 15.00 20.00 18.62
CA LYS A 275 16.47 20.11 18.66
C LYS A 275 17.20 18.90 18.01
N SER A 276 16.60 17.71 18.11
CA SER A 276 17.12 16.51 17.44
C SER A 276 17.12 16.60 15.92
N ALA A 277 16.20 17.36 15.32
CA ALA A 277 16.12 17.56 13.88
C ALA A 277 17.18 18.53 13.33
N GLU A 278 17.72 19.41 14.17
CA GLU A 278 18.80 20.33 13.77
C GLU A 278 20.04 19.59 13.24
N LEU A 279 20.28 18.37 13.73
CA LEU A 279 21.42 17.55 13.34
C LEU A 279 21.18 16.73 12.06
N PHE A 280 19.96 16.67 11.52
CA PHE A 280 19.64 15.82 10.36
C PHE A 280 20.54 16.15 9.16
N GLY A 281 20.67 17.42 8.81
CA GLY A 281 21.51 17.83 7.67
C GLY A 281 22.99 17.45 7.83
N SER A 282 23.57 17.65 9.03
CA SER A 282 24.95 17.28 9.31
C SER A 282 25.18 15.77 9.26
N LEU A 283 24.18 14.98 9.71
CA LEU A 283 24.21 13.52 9.68
C LEU A 283 23.82 12.93 8.32
N GLY A 284 23.45 13.75 7.34
CA GLY A 284 23.02 13.28 6.02
C GLY A 284 21.63 12.63 6.02
N ILE A 285 20.80 12.95 7.02
CA ILE A 285 19.42 12.44 7.10
C ILE A 285 18.50 13.33 6.26
N ILE A 286 17.74 12.72 5.37
CA ILE A 286 16.81 13.37 4.45
C ILE A 286 15.39 13.21 5.05
N PRO A 287 14.76 14.30 5.51
CA PRO A 287 13.40 14.24 5.99
C PRO A 287 12.43 14.04 4.82
N LEU A 288 11.52 13.07 4.94
CA LEU A 288 10.39 12.89 4.04
C LEU A 288 9.12 13.40 4.74
N PRO A 289 8.56 14.54 4.30
CA PRO A 289 7.32 15.06 4.85
C PRO A 289 6.15 14.20 4.37
N TYR A 290 5.15 14.04 5.21
CA TYR A 290 3.88 13.38 4.94
C TYR A 290 3.97 12.08 4.12
N GLY A 291 3.57 11.00 4.72
CA GLY A 291 3.47 9.71 4.08
C GLY A 291 3.71 8.58 5.07
N THR A 292 3.28 7.41 4.69
CA THR A 292 3.55 6.22 5.48
C THR A 292 4.93 5.68 5.14
N TYR A 293 5.53 4.93 6.07
CA TYR A 293 6.83 4.30 5.76
C TYR A 293 6.72 3.31 4.59
N ILE A 294 5.56 2.67 4.41
CA ILE A 294 5.31 1.76 3.28
C ILE A 294 5.31 2.53 1.95
N ALA A 295 4.69 3.72 1.92
CA ALA A 295 4.73 4.57 0.73
C ALA A 295 6.17 4.97 0.37
N ALA A 296 6.95 5.42 1.36
CA ALA A 296 8.37 5.73 1.18
C ALA A 296 9.18 4.50 0.74
N TYR A 297 8.96 3.35 1.39
CA TYR A 297 9.63 2.09 1.05
C TYR A 297 9.36 1.68 -0.40
N MET A 298 8.10 1.67 -0.83
CA MET A 298 7.73 1.27 -2.19
C MET A 298 8.26 2.25 -3.24
N LYS A 299 8.26 3.55 -2.93
CA LYS A 299 8.81 4.57 -3.81
C LYS A 299 10.33 4.42 -3.99
N ILE A 300 11.06 4.17 -2.91
CA ILE A 300 12.50 3.94 -2.93
C ILE A 300 12.83 2.60 -3.61
N TRP A 301 12.04 1.55 -3.36
CA TRP A 301 12.21 0.27 -4.05
C TRP A 301 11.99 0.40 -5.56
N ALA A 302 10.98 1.16 -5.97
CA ALA A 302 10.79 1.50 -7.39
C ALA A 302 12.01 2.21 -7.98
N ALA A 303 12.56 3.22 -7.27
CA ALA A 303 13.76 3.93 -7.70
C ALA A 303 14.95 2.99 -7.89
N VAL A 304 15.22 2.14 -6.90
CA VAL A 304 16.29 1.12 -6.94
C VAL A 304 16.09 0.18 -8.12
N SER A 305 14.86 -0.29 -8.33
CA SER A 305 14.52 -1.23 -9.41
C SER A 305 14.68 -0.62 -10.79
N LEU A 306 14.39 0.68 -10.93
CA LEU A 306 14.55 1.44 -12.16
C LEU A 306 15.99 1.97 -12.37
N GLY A 307 16.94 1.66 -11.48
CA GLY A 307 18.30 2.18 -11.53
C GLY A 307 18.40 3.70 -11.35
N LYS A 308 17.41 4.32 -10.69
CA LYS A 308 17.36 5.76 -10.42
C LYS A 308 17.95 6.09 -9.06
N ASN A 309 18.39 7.34 -8.89
CA ASN A 309 18.84 7.83 -7.59
C ASN A 309 17.66 7.86 -6.61
N PRO A 310 17.72 7.13 -5.46
CA PRO A 310 16.61 7.09 -4.51
C PRO A 310 16.25 8.45 -3.91
N THR A 311 17.22 9.35 -3.71
CA THR A 311 16.99 10.69 -3.15
C THR A 311 16.19 11.56 -4.10
N ASP A 312 16.64 11.68 -5.34
CA ASP A 312 15.97 12.51 -6.34
C ASP A 312 14.56 11.98 -6.60
N PHE A 313 14.40 10.66 -6.66
CA PHE A 313 13.13 10.03 -6.88
C PHE A 313 12.16 10.19 -5.70
N ALA A 314 12.66 10.09 -4.46
CA ALA A 314 11.84 10.26 -3.27
C ALA A 314 11.32 11.69 -3.10
N LEU A 315 12.09 12.71 -3.53
CA LEU A 315 11.75 14.12 -3.32
C LEU A 315 10.94 14.73 -4.47
N ASN A 316 11.10 14.25 -5.71
CA ASN A 316 10.60 14.93 -6.92
C ASN A 316 9.41 14.25 -7.62
N ASN A 317 8.94 13.10 -7.15
CA ASN A 317 7.82 12.37 -7.80
C ASN A 317 6.65 12.14 -6.87
#